data_0ed81bb49b346c04da393a36095ee02f
#
_entry.id   0ed81bb49b346c04da393a36095ee02f
#
_cell.length_a   1.000
_cell.length_b   1.000
_cell.length_c   1.000
_cell.angle_alpha   90.00
_cell.angle_beta   90.00
_cell.angle_gamma   90.00
#
_symmetry.space_group_name_H-M   'P 1'
#
loop_
_entity.id
_entity.type
_entity.pdbx_description
1 polymer ?
#
loop_
_entity_poly.entity_id
_entity_poly.type
_entity_poly.pdbx_seq_one_letter_code
_entity_poly.pdbx_strand_id
1 'polypeptide(L)'
;MIGEKFVRANMETLRNFQSTKHVKTISDDKGNACLYIFNIDDKGYYIVSADDRAKPILAYSDEGAIDVDNMPGAMSYYLSRYTSAISYAIENNIEVEQEIAEEWNLVRSKGVVTEDRLDRAVTPLINLMWNQDNPYNYYCPTAAGGPGGRAYVGCAADAMAMVMKYWNYPDAGV
;
A
#
# COMPACT_ATOMS: atom_id res chain seq x y z
N MET A 1 -11.31 3.94 19.84
CA MET A 1 -11.24 4.41 18.42
C MET A 1 -11.01 3.21 17.51
N ILE A 2 -11.48 3.22 16.25
CA ILE A 2 -11.32 2.08 15.30
C ILE A 2 -9.85 1.71 15.11
N GLY A 3 -9.01 2.70 14.82
CA GLY A 3 -7.59 2.47 14.63
C GLY A 3 -6.87 1.88 15.85
N GLU A 4 -7.23 2.28 17.05
CA GLU A 4 -6.64 1.70 18.27
C GLU A 4 -7.02 0.22 18.45
N LYS A 5 -8.27 -0.16 18.11
CA LYS A 5 -8.67 -1.57 18.12
C LYS A 5 -7.86 -2.37 17.11
N PHE A 6 -7.67 -1.80 15.90
CA PHE A 6 -6.85 -2.40 14.85
C PHE A 6 -5.40 -2.61 15.30
N VAL A 7 -4.77 -1.57 15.87
CA VAL A 7 -3.38 -1.66 16.38
C VAL A 7 -3.24 -2.77 17.40
N ARG A 8 -4.12 -2.82 18.40
CA ARG A 8 -4.07 -3.85 19.47
C ARG A 8 -4.28 -5.27 18.94
N ALA A 9 -5.04 -5.43 17.87
CA ALA A 9 -5.34 -6.74 17.29
C ALA A 9 -4.26 -7.22 16.31
N ASN A 10 -3.60 -6.32 15.56
CA ASN A 10 -2.78 -6.69 14.41
C ASN A 10 -1.29 -6.30 14.54
N MET A 11 -0.95 -5.38 15.43
CA MET A 11 0.43 -4.88 15.58
C MET A 11 1.02 -5.38 16.91
N GLU A 12 1.68 -6.53 16.86
CA GLU A 12 2.19 -7.19 18.07
C GLU A 12 3.19 -6.32 18.85
N THR A 13 4.08 -5.65 18.14
CA THR A 13 5.10 -4.73 18.70
C THR A 13 4.50 -3.53 19.40
N LEU A 14 3.33 -3.07 18.96
CA LEU A 14 2.63 -1.91 19.50
C LEU A 14 1.34 -2.26 20.26
N ARG A 15 1.07 -3.54 20.55
CA ARG A 15 -0.17 -3.96 21.24
C ARG A 15 -0.41 -3.23 22.57
N ASN A 16 0.66 -2.90 23.29
CA ASN A 16 0.63 -2.25 24.60
C ASN A 16 0.95 -0.75 24.52
N PHE A 17 0.65 -0.09 23.41
CA PHE A 17 0.86 1.34 23.28
C PHE A 17 0.11 2.13 24.38
N GLN A 18 0.67 3.28 24.76
CA GLN A 18 0.12 4.12 25.81
C GLN A 18 -0.87 5.15 25.25
N SER A 19 -0.54 5.70 24.08
CA SER A 19 -1.34 6.78 23.49
C SER A 19 -1.33 6.74 21.97
N THR A 20 -2.38 7.29 21.39
CA THR A 20 -2.41 7.66 19.98
C THR A 20 -2.65 9.16 19.86
N LYS A 21 -1.91 9.81 18.98
CA LYS A 21 -2.01 11.24 18.72
C LYS A 21 -2.54 11.46 17.31
N HIS A 22 -3.70 12.11 17.19
CA HIS A 22 -4.15 12.63 15.91
C HIS A 22 -3.19 13.73 15.44
N VAL A 23 -2.58 13.56 14.27
CA VAL A 23 -1.58 14.50 13.75
C VAL A 23 -2.08 15.30 12.57
N LYS A 24 -2.99 14.74 11.75
CA LYS A 24 -3.59 15.46 10.63
C LYS A 24 -4.92 14.88 10.19
N THR A 25 -5.84 15.75 9.80
CA THR A 25 -6.98 15.42 8.93
C THR A 25 -6.65 15.91 7.53
N ILE A 26 -6.82 15.07 6.53
CA ILE A 26 -6.75 15.48 5.14
C ILE A 26 -8.17 15.55 4.60
N SER A 27 -8.51 16.71 4.07
CA SER A 27 -9.82 17.02 3.50
C SER A 27 -9.69 17.27 1.99
N ASP A 28 -10.81 17.13 1.29
CA ASP A 28 -10.92 17.57 -0.10
C ASP A 28 -11.02 19.11 -0.21
N ASP A 29 -11.09 19.62 -1.43
CA ASP A 29 -11.19 21.06 -1.72
C ASP A 29 -12.51 21.68 -1.23
N LYS A 30 -13.50 20.87 -0.89
CA LYS A 30 -14.81 21.29 -0.34
C LYS A 30 -14.84 21.25 1.18
N GLY A 31 -13.77 20.78 1.81
CA GLY A 31 -13.64 20.66 3.26
C GLY A 31 -14.19 19.37 3.85
N ASN A 32 -14.60 18.40 3.01
CA ASN A 32 -15.00 17.08 3.51
C ASN A 32 -13.74 16.33 3.97
N ALA A 33 -13.76 15.83 5.21
CA ALA A 33 -12.68 14.99 5.70
C ALA A 33 -12.63 13.67 4.89
N CYS A 34 -11.47 13.34 4.36
CA CYS A 34 -11.24 12.10 3.59
C CYS A 34 -10.47 11.07 4.39
N LEU A 35 -9.49 11.49 5.18
CA LEU A 35 -8.70 10.57 6.00
C LEU A 35 -8.11 11.25 7.24
N TYR A 36 -7.83 10.43 8.25
CA TYR A 36 -7.22 10.84 9.51
C TYR A 36 -5.88 10.10 9.71
N ILE A 37 -4.86 10.84 10.12
CA ILE A 37 -3.52 10.32 10.42
C ILE A 37 -3.29 10.36 11.92
N PHE A 38 -2.84 9.24 12.47
CA PHE A 38 -2.53 9.09 13.88
C PHE A 38 -1.13 8.50 14.06
N ASN A 39 -0.34 9.08 14.97
CA ASN A 39 0.89 8.47 15.46
C ASN A 39 0.61 7.67 16.74
N ILE A 40 1.43 6.64 16.99
CA ILE A 40 1.33 5.72 18.11
C ILE A 40 2.63 5.83 18.91
N ASP A 41 2.60 6.44 20.09
CA ASP A 41 3.76 6.60 21.01
C ASP A 41 5.06 7.05 20.30
N ASP A 42 4.96 7.82 19.22
CA ASP A 42 6.06 8.23 18.33
C ASP A 42 6.89 7.05 17.75
N LYS A 43 6.34 5.85 17.75
CA LYS A 43 7.00 4.61 17.28
C LYS A 43 6.36 4.01 16.05
N GLY A 44 5.12 4.33 15.78
CA GLY A 44 4.38 3.84 14.63
C GLY A 44 3.25 4.78 14.24
N TYR A 45 2.46 4.39 13.25
CA TYR A 45 1.31 5.17 12.81
C TYR A 45 0.20 4.28 12.21
N TYR A 46 -0.99 4.85 12.10
CA TYR A 46 -2.05 4.32 11.25
C TYR A 46 -2.85 5.46 10.59
N ILE A 47 -3.41 5.15 9.42
CA ILE A 47 -4.23 6.05 8.62
C ILE A 47 -5.59 5.42 8.43
N VAL A 48 -6.65 6.15 8.78
CA VAL A 48 -8.04 5.70 8.76
C VAL A 48 -8.81 6.51 7.75
N SER A 49 -9.67 5.87 6.96
CA SER A 49 -10.64 6.60 6.14
C SER A 49 -11.63 7.39 7.01
N ALA A 50 -12.01 8.56 6.55
CA ALA A 50 -13.08 9.35 7.15
C ALA A 50 -14.47 9.02 6.57
N ASP A 51 -14.53 8.22 5.50
CA ASP A 51 -15.75 7.85 4.80
C ASP A 51 -15.83 6.32 4.65
N ASP A 52 -17.00 5.76 4.84
CA ASP A 52 -17.22 4.31 4.84
C ASP A 52 -17.33 3.70 3.43
N ARG A 53 -17.27 4.51 2.38
CA ARG A 53 -17.12 4.05 0.99
C ARG A 53 -15.72 3.57 0.68
N ALA A 54 -14.73 3.95 1.50
CA ALA A 54 -13.37 3.46 1.40
C ALA A 54 -13.06 2.47 2.54
N LYS A 55 -12.01 1.68 2.36
CA LYS A 55 -11.55 0.74 3.41
C LYS A 55 -11.23 1.48 4.71
N PRO A 56 -11.54 0.87 5.89
CA PRO A 56 -11.34 1.53 7.17
C PRO A 56 -9.89 1.85 7.49
N ILE A 57 -8.96 0.96 7.18
CA ILE A 57 -7.52 1.13 7.41
C ILE A 57 -6.82 1.27 6.06
N LEU A 58 -6.24 2.43 5.79
CA LEU A 58 -5.59 2.75 4.52
C LEU A 58 -4.09 2.44 4.55
N ALA A 59 -3.46 2.68 5.68
CA ALA A 59 -2.05 2.34 5.89
C ALA A 59 -1.74 2.23 7.38
N TYR A 60 -0.68 1.51 7.71
CA TYR A 60 -0.12 1.42 9.06
C TYR A 60 1.34 1.01 9.03
N SER A 61 2.06 1.33 10.11
CA SER A 61 3.40 0.83 10.36
C SER A 61 3.62 0.75 11.86
N ASP A 62 4.36 -0.24 12.30
CA ASP A 62 4.84 -0.39 13.66
C ASP A 62 6.22 0.23 13.89
N GLU A 63 6.77 0.85 12.85
CA GLU A 63 8.04 1.60 12.89
C GLU A 63 7.85 3.00 12.32
N GLY A 64 8.46 3.98 12.99
CA GLY A 64 8.48 5.38 12.56
C GLY A 64 7.16 6.12 12.75
N ALA A 65 7.23 7.37 13.17
CA ALA A 65 6.08 8.27 13.24
C ALA A 65 6.00 9.13 11.97
N ILE A 66 4.80 9.54 11.60
CA ILE A 66 4.62 10.48 10.48
C ILE A 66 4.91 11.91 10.97
N ASP A 67 5.87 12.55 10.33
CA ASP A 67 6.05 14.00 10.36
C ASP A 67 5.25 14.62 9.21
N VAL A 68 4.15 15.27 9.56
CA VAL A 68 3.22 15.83 8.56
C VAL A 68 3.78 17.07 7.86
N ASP A 69 4.77 17.73 8.45
CA ASP A 69 5.43 18.92 7.88
C ASP A 69 6.58 18.53 6.96
N ASN A 70 7.09 17.30 7.10
CA ASN A 70 8.20 16.77 6.30
C ASN A 70 7.86 15.39 5.71
N MET A 71 6.68 15.27 5.11
CA MET A 71 6.17 14.02 4.58
C MET A 71 6.90 13.65 3.28
N PRO A 72 7.40 12.39 3.12
CA PRO A 72 8.00 11.93 1.88
C PRO A 72 7.06 12.11 0.68
N GLY A 73 7.61 12.53 -0.47
CA GLY A 73 6.81 12.78 -1.67
C GLY A 73 5.97 11.60 -2.14
N ALA A 74 6.49 10.37 -2.01
CA ALA A 74 5.73 9.16 -2.32
C ALA A 74 4.50 9.02 -1.42
N MET A 75 4.63 9.23 -0.11
CA MET A 75 3.51 9.17 0.83
C MET A 75 2.48 10.27 0.52
N SER A 76 2.92 11.51 0.32
CA SER A 76 2.04 12.62 -0.07
C SER A 76 1.25 12.29 -1.34
N TYR A 77 1.90 11.67 -2.35
CA TYR A 77 1.24 11.24 -3.57
C TYR A 77 0.17 10.17 -3.31
N TYR A 78 0.48 9.14 -2.52
CA TYR A 78 -0.51 8.11 -2.17
C TYR A 78 -1.71 8.68 -1.41
N LEU A 79 -1.48 9.54 -0.42
CA LEU A 79 -2.55 10.20 0.33
C LEU A 79 -3.43 11.07 -0.57
N SER A 80 -2.84 11.80 -1.53
CA SER A 80 -3.61 12.58 -2.50
C SER A 80 -4.49 11.69 -3.39
N ARG A 81 -4.03 10.50 -3.77
CA ARG A 81 -4.84 9.54 -4.55
C ARG A 81 -6.03 9.02 -3.75
N TYR A 82 -5.83 8.66 -2.48
CA TYR A 82 -6.94 8.29 -1.60
C TYR A 82 -7.92 9.44 -1.40
N THR A 83 -7.42 10.65 -1.15
CA THR A 83 -8.27 11.84 -1.00
C THR A 83 -9.13 12.06 -2.23
N SER A 84 -8.55 12.01 -3.43
CA SER A 84 -9.29 12.17 -4.68
C SER A 84 -10.34 11.07 -4.89
N ALA A 85 -10.02 9.82 -4.57
CA ALA A 85 -10.96 8.71 -4.73
C ALA A 85 -12.14 8.81 -3.75
N ILE A 86 -11.87 9.17 -2.48
CA ILE A 86 -12.90 9.36 -1.47
C ILE A 86 -13.79 10.56 -1.80
N SER A 87 -13.18 11.69 -2.18
CA SER A 87 -13.93 12.88 -2.62
C SER A 87 -14.84 12.56 -3.80
N TYR A 88 -14.35 11.85 -4.80
CA TYR A 88 -15.15 11.39 -5.94
C TYR A 88 -16.33 10.52 -5.50
N ALA A 89 -16.11 9.59 -4.59
CA ALA A 89 -17.16 8.72 -4.08
C ALA A 89 -18.25 9.50 -3.30
N ILE A 90 -17.84 10.48 -2.50
CA ILE A 90 -18.75 11.38 -1.79
C ILE A 90 -19.58 12.20 -2.78
N GLU A 91 -18.92 12.85 -3.74
CA GLU A 91 -19.57 13.74 -4.72
C GLU A 91 -20.57 13.04 -5.62
N ASN A 92 -20.32 11.79 -5.97
CA ASN A 92 -21.17 11.00 -6.86
C ASN A 92 -22.12 10.08 -6.09
N ASN A 93 -22.20 10.20 -4.75
CA ASN A 93 -23.04 9.34 -3.92
C ASN A 93 -22.88 7.84 -4.23
N ILE A 94 -21.62 7.41 -4.43
CA ILE A 94 -21.33 6.00 -4.71
C ILE A 94 -21.79 5.16 -3.52
N GLU A 95 -22.52 4.10 -3.77
CA GLU A 95 -22.96 3.16 -2.73
C GLU A 95 -21.76 2.42 -2.14
N VAL A 96 -21.85 2.13 -0.85
CA VAL A 96 -20.82 1.34 -0.15
C VAL A 96 -20.84 -0.09 -0.67
N GLU A 97 -19.72 -0.58 -1.14
CA GLU A 97 -19.59 -1.98 -1.54
C GLU A 97 -19.75 -2.90 -0.32
N GLN A 98 -20.42 -4.02 -0.50
CA GLN A 98 -20.69 -4.96 0.59
C GLN A 98 -19.41 -5.41 1.30
N GLU A 99 -18.35 -5.70 0.55
CA GLU A 99 -17.04 -6.09 1.09
C GLU A 99 -16.46 -5.01 2.00
N ILE A 100 -16.57 -3.74 1.62
CA ILE A 100 -16.11 -2.61 2.43
C ILE A 100 -16.95 -2.45 3.70
N ALA A 101 -18.28 -2.58 3.59
CA ALA A 101 -19.16 -2.52 4.74
C ALA A 101 -18.88 -3.63 5.77
N GLU A 102 -18.59 -4.83 5.29
CA GLU A 102 -18.20 -5.97 6.11
C GLU A 102 -16.84 -5.71 6.80
N GLU A 103 -15.85 -5.16 6.08
CA GLU A 103 -14.55 -4.79 6.63
C GLU A 103 -14.68 -3.74 7.75
N TRP A 104 -15.52 -2.71 7.57
CA TRP A 104 -15.85 -1.74 8.61
C TRP A 104 -16.46 -2.40 9.87
N ASN A 105 -17.38 -3.34 9.68
CA ASN A 105 -18.01 -4.07 10.78
C ASN A 105 -17.00 -4.95 11.53
N LEU A 106 -16.09 -5.60 10.83
CA LEU A 106 -15.02 -6.39 11.43
C LEU A 106 -14.06 -5.54 12.25
N VAL A 107 -13.61 -4.41 11.72
CA VAL A 107 -12.72 -3.51 12.45
C VAL A 107 -13.42 -2.91 13.66
N ARG A 108 -14.69 -2.52 13.55
CA ARG A 108 -15.48 -1.99 14.68
C ARG A 108 -15.70 -3.02 15.77
N SER A 109 -15.97 -4.27 15.42
CA SER A 109 -16.26 -5.34 16.39
C SER A 109 -14.98 -5.97 16.95
N LYS A 110 -14.09 -6.45 16.10
CA LYS A 110 -12.91 -7.25 16.45
C LYS A 110 -11.57 -6.54 16.32
N GLY A 111 -11.52 -5.38 15.64
CA GLY A 111 -10.27 -4.68 15.34
C GLY A 111 -9.48 -5.31 14.19
N VAL A 112 -10.01 -6.29 13.47
CA VAL A 112 -9.32 -6.95 12.37
C VAL A 112 -9.89 -6.50 11.03
N VAL A 113 -9.04 -6.37 10.02
CA VAL A 113 -9.43 -6.33 8.62
C VAL A 113 -9.53 -7.76 8.13
N THR A 114 -10.42 -8.07 7.22
CA THR A 114 -10.80 -9.43 6.77
C THR A 114 -9.71 -10.51 6.94
N GLU A 115 -10.03 -11.56 7.68
CA GLU A 115 -9.18 -12.76 7.83
C GLU A 115 -8.88 -13.45 6.48
N ASP A 116 -9.68 -13.16 5.47
CA ASP A 116 -9.74 -13.86 4.18
C ASP A 116 -8.57 -13.52 3.22
N ARG A 117 -7.71 -12.56 3.55
CA ARG A 117 -6.55 -12.22 2.70
C ARG A 117 -5.36 -13.16 2.87
N LEU A 118 -5.29 -13.88 3.99
CA LEU A 118 -4.20 -14.81 4.24
C LEU A 118 -4.47 -16.19 3.62
N ASP A 119 -5.75 -16.56 3.42
CA ASP A 119 -6.13 -17.86 2.86
C ASP A 119 -6.29 -17.89 1.34
N ARG A 120 -6.24 -16.74 0.67
CA ARG A 120 -6.19 -16.65 -0.79
C ARG A 120 -4.76 -16.64 -1.34
N ALA A 121 -3.92 -17.53 -0.83
CA ALA A 121 -2.62 -17.75 -1.45
C ALA A 121 -2.84 -18.35 -2.85
N VAL A 122 -2.68 -17.53 -3.88
CA VAL A 122 -2.62 -18.01 -5.26
C VAL A 122 -1.23 -18.57 -5.48
N THR A 123 -1.14 -19.82 -5.94
CA THR A 123 0.15 -20.39 -6.33
C THR A 123 0.78 -19.51 -7.39
N PRO A 124 2.05 -19.11 -7.24
CA PRO A 124 2.72 -18.27 -8.22
C PRO A 124 2.65 -18.90 -9.62
N LEU A 125 2.11 -18.15 -10.58
CA LEU A 125 2.04 -18.59 -11.97
C LEU A 125 3.42 -18.59 -12.62
N ILE A 126 4.28 -17.65 -12.24
CA ILE A 126 5.61 -17.45 -12.80
C ILE A 126 6.64 -18.05 -11.85
N ASN A 127 7.28 -19.13 -12.30
CA ASN A 127 8.36 -19.81 -11.58
C ASN A 127 9.76 -19.45 -12.11
N LEU A 128 9.87 -18.33 -12.84
CA LEU A 128 11.13 -17.84 -13.37
C LEU A 128 11.88 -17.07 -12.30
N MET A 129 13.17 -17.37 -12.17
CA MET A 129 14.08 -16.70 -11.22
C MET A 129 15.07 -15.81 -11.96
N TRP A 130 14.56 -14.99 -12.86
CA TRP A 130 15.41 -14.06 -13.60
C TRP A 130 15.83 -12.89 -12.72
N ASN A 131 16.94 -12.29 -13.10
CA ASN A 131 17.61 -11.25 -12.34
C ASN A 131 18.00 -10.10 -13.28
N GLN A 132 18.35 -8.95 -12.73
CA GLN A 132 18.70 -7.74 -13.47
C GLN A 132 20.20 -7.61 -13.74
N ASP A 133 21.03 -8.46 -13.15
CA ASP A 133 22.50 -8.41 -13.28
C ASP A 133 23.04 -9.46 -14.26
N ASN A 134 24.33 -9.73 -14.21
CA ASN A 134 24.99 -10.71 -15.06
C ASN A 134 24.49 -12.16 -14.73
N PRO A 135 24.12 -12.99 -15.74
CA PRO A 135 24.27 -12.78 -17.19
C PRO A 135 23.07 -12.09 -17.88
N TYR A 136 21.99 -11.80 -17.17
CA TYR A 136 20.73 -11.30 -17.77
C TYR A 136 20.88 -9.92 -18.43
N ASN A 137 21.81 -9.09 -17.94
CA ASN A 137 22.13 -7.77 -18.49
C ASN A 137 23.12 -7.80 -19.68
N TYR A 138 23.37 -8.95 -20.30
CA TYR A 138 24.38 -9.09 -21.34
C TYR A 138 24.24 -8.11 -22.50
N TYR A 139 23.01 -7.78 -22.89
CA TYR A 139 22.73 -6.83 -23.97
C TYR A 139 22.52 -5.38 -23.49
N CYS A 140 22.61 -5.13 -22.19
CA CYS A 140 22.49 -3.78 -21.66
C CYS A 140 23.72 -2.92 -22.02
N PRO A 141 23.61 -1.60 -22.08
CA PRO A 141 24.72 -0.68 -22.32
C PRO A 141 25.86 -0.87 -21.31
N THR A 142 27.08 -0.58 -21.72
CA THR A 142 28.21 -0.57 -20.81
C THR A 142 28.06 0.50 -19.75
N ALA A 143 28.34 0.15 -18.50
CA ALA A 143 28.26 1.06 -17.35
C ALA A 143 29.40 0.74 -16.38
N ALA A 144 30.29 1.70 -16.15
CA ALA A 144 31.35 1.57 -15.18
C ALA A 144 30.74 1.39 -13.78
N GLY A 145 31.13 0.35 -13.07
CA GLY A 145 30.58 0.02 -11.74
C GLY A 145 29.28 -0.77 -11.75
N GLY A 146 28.70 -1.05 -12.90
CA GLY A 146 27.58 -1.98 -13.03
C GLY A 146 28.00 -3.45 -13.03
N PRO A 147 27.06 -4.40 -12.77
CA PRO A 147 27.38 -5.82 -12.71
C PRO A 147 27.85 -6.34 -14.08
N GLY A 148 29.04 -6.95 -14.09
CA GLY A 148 29.69 -7.37 -15.34
C GLY A 148 30.08 -6.22 -16.26
N GLY A 149 30.22 -4.99 -15.74
CA GLY A 149 30.58 -3.80 -16.53
C GLY A 149 29.44 -3.25 -17.40
N ARG A 150 28.18 -3.60 -17.09
CA ARG A 150 26.98 -3.21 -17.81
C ARG A 150 25.91 -2.64 -16.87
N ALA A 151 24.99 -1.86 -17.40
CA ALA A 151 23.82 -1.40 -16.67
C ALA A 151 22.94 -2.61 -16.25
N TYR A 152 22.18 -2.43 -15.18
CA TYR A 152 21.11 -3.37 -14.83
C TYR A 152 20.01 -3.38 -15.90
N VAL A 153 19.32 -4.52 -16.07
CA VAL A 153 18.16 -4.63 -16.99
C VAL A 153 17.05 -3.63 -16.61
N GLY A 154 16.85 -3.41 -15.32
CA GLY A 154 15.72 -2.63 -14.79
C GLY A 154 14.53 -3.53 -14.42
N CYS A 155 13.99 -3.31 -13.22
CA CYS A 155 12.97 -4.17 -12.63
C CYS A 155 11.69 -4.29 -13.48
N ALA A 156 11.26 -3.21 -14.13
CA ALA A 156 10.07 -3.21 -14.98
C ALA A 156 10.27 -4.06 -16.25
N ALA A 157 11.44 -3.95 -16.88
CA ALA A 157 11.75 -4.72 -18.08
C ALA A 157 11.89 -6.23 -17.77
N ASP A 158 12.54 -6.55 -16.65
CA ASP A 158 12.70 -7.93 -16.18
C ASP A 158 11.34 -8.57 -15.85
N ALA A 159 10.51 -7.88 -15.06
CA ALA A 159 9.16 -8.34 -14.73
C ALA A 159 8.29 -8.54 -16.00
N MET A 160 8.36 -7.61 -16.95
CA MET A 160 7.63 -7.73 -18.21
C MET A 160 8.11 -8.94 -19.02
N ALA A 161 9.42 -9.16 -19.10
CA ALA A 161 9.99 -10.30 -19.80
C ALA A 161 9.56 -11.63 -19.17
N MET A 162 9.48 -11.72 -17.84
CA MET A 162 8.96 -12.91 -17.15
C MET A 162 7.50 -13.19 -17.49
N VAL A 163 6.64 -12.15 -17.54
CA VAL A 163 5.24 -12.28 -17.94
C VAL A 163 5.13 -12.72 -19.39
N MET A 164 5.87 -12.11 -20.29
CA MET A 164 5.91 -12.48 -21.72
C MET A 164 6.36 -13.94 -21.89
N LYS A 165 7.37 -14.37 -21.15
CA LYS A 165 7.86 -15.77 -21.17
C LYS A 165 6.81 -16.74 -20.66
N TYR A 166 6.10 -16.40 -19.60
CA TYR A 166 5.03 -17.26 -19.07
C TYR A 166 3.93 -17.49 -20.11
N TRP A 167 3.51 -16.43 -20.81
CA TRP A 167 2.46 -16.51 -21.83
C TRP A 167 2.97 -16.93 -23.22
N ASN A 168 4.28 -17.13 -23.40
CA ASN A 168 4.94 -17.36 -24.69
C ASN A 168 4.54 -16.33 -25.74
N TYR A 169 4.50 -15.07 -25.36
CA TYR A 169 4.09 -13.94 -26.22
C TYR A 169 5.19 -12.87 -26.29
N PRO A 170 5.49 -12.35 -27.49
CA PRO A 170 4.93 -12.72 -28.80
C PRO A 170 5.38 -14.11 -29.28
N ASP A 171 4.55 -14.77 -30.11
CA ASP A 171 4.82 -16.11 -30.63
C ASP A 171 6.04 -16.18 -31.56
N ALA A 172 6.46 -15.02 -32.08
CA ALA A 172 7.69 -14.86 -32.87
C ALA A 172 8.51 -13.71 -32.28
N GLY A 173 9.84 -13.88 -32.25
CA GLY A 173 10.74 -12.79 -31.83
C GLY A 173 10.59 -11.56 -32.73
N VAL A 174 10.58 -10.41 -32.10
CA VAL A 174 10.59 -9.10 -32.78
C VAL A 174 12.03 -8.76 -33.15
#